data_ada909bec00be4dcc2c6d7054caa08b1
#
_entry.id   ada909bec00be4dcc2c6d7054caa08b1
#
_cell.length_a   1.000
_cell.length_b   1.000
_cell.length_c   1.000
_cell.angle_alpha   90.00
_cell.angle_beta   90.00
_cell.angle_gamma   90.00
#
_symmetry.space_group_name_H-M   'P 1'
#
loop_
_entity.id
_entity.type
_entity.pdbx_description
1 polymer ?
#
loop_
_entity_poly.entity_id
_entity_poly.type
_entity_poly.pdbx_seq_one_letter_code
_entity_poly.pdbx_strand_id
1 'polypeptide(L)'
;LATYGTGQRLTVYNSIVSGPRQPGEGDGPEEMFVVLLDNGRTNILANAAVRESLYCIRCGACLNACPVYKNIGGHAYEATYSGPIGSVITPHLKAMDEWKHLSYASSLCGNCTEVCAVKINLHELLLENRKEAVEEGDAGWSEKIAWKVWKQSSLHRSMMNMGNRKIKNLLVNKIFKGWTLHRGDLDFAPKTFNEM
;
A
#
# COMPACT_ATOMS: atom_id res chain seq x y z
N LEU A 1 13.17 -19.50 10.07
CA LEU A 1 12.80 -18.33 10.89
C LEU A 1 13.32 -18.44 12.31
N ALA A 2 12.95 -19.51 13.03
CA ALA A 2 13.38 -19.71 14.41
C ALA A 2 14.91 -19.75 14.52
N THR A 3 15.61 -20.40 13.59
CA THR A 3 17.07 -20.48 13.55
C THR A 3 17.71 -19.10 13.35
N TYR A 4 17.21 -18.31 12.39
CA TYR A 4 17.80 -17.00 12.06
C TYR A 4 17.39 -15.88 13.01
N GLY A 5 16.20 -15.96 13.60
CA GLY A 5 15.70 -14.96 14.53
C GLY A 5 16.19 -15.13 15.97
N THR A 6 16.18 -16.34 16.47
CA THR A 6 16.42 -16.66 17.89
C THR A 6 17.50 -17.75 18.12
N GLY A 7 18.10 -18.28 17.07
CA GLY A 7 19.07 -19.38 17.15
C GLY A 7 18.45 -20.75 17.48
N GLN A 8 17.13 -20.87 17.47
CA GLN A 8 16.44 -22.13 17.73
C GLN A 8 16.57 -23.09 16.54
N ARG A 9 16.88 -24.34 16.80
CA ARG A 9 16.97 -25.38 15.76
C ARG A 9 15.61 -25.77 15.19
N LEU A 10 14.57 -25.73 16.03
CA LEU A 10 13.19 -26.05 15.67
C LEU A 10 12.26 -24.93 16.12
N THR A 11 11.17 -24.74 15.38
CA THR A 11 10.09 -23.84 15.81
C THR A 11 9.26 -24.53 16.88
N VAL A 12 8.91 -23.78 17.95
CA VAL A 12 8.02 -24.25 19.02
C VAL A 12 6.55 -23.95 18.75
N TYR A 13 6.26 -23.30 17.62
CA TYR A 13 4.91 -22.87 17.23
C TYR A 13 4.18 -23.85 16.30
N ASN A 14 4.79 -25.00 16.01
CA ASN A 14 4.17 -26.06 15.22
C ASN A 14 3.67 -27.15 16.15
N SER A 15 2.39 -27.49 15.99
CA SER A 15 1.78 -28.65 16.63
C SER A 15 1.29 -29.61 15.55
N ILE A 16 1.58 -30.92 15.74
CA ILE A 16 1.07 -31.97 14.87
C ILE A 16 0.00 -32.70 15.67
N VAL A 17 -1.25 -32.67 15.16
CA VAL A 17 -2.39 -33.25 15.84
C VAL A 17 -3.07 -34.21 14.86
N SER A 18 -3.21 -35.47 15.29
CA SER A 18 -3.81 -36.53 14.49
C SER A 18 -5.34 -36.63 14.62
N GLY A 19 -5.93 -35.91 15.56
CA GLY A 19 -7.36 -35.92 15.84
C GLY A 19 -7.70 -36.22 17.30
N PRO A 20 -9.00 -36.46 17.59
CA PRO A 20 -9.43 -36.89 18.92
C PRO A 20 -8.96 -38.31 19.25
N ARG A 21 -8.94 -38.61 20.53
CA ARG A 21 -8.55 -39.91 21.07
C ARG A 21 -9.36 -41.06 20.44
N GLN A 22 -8.67 -42.09 20.00
CA GLN A 22 -9.29 -43.30 19.45
C GLN A 22 -9.63 -44.30 20.56
N PRO A 23 -10.60 -45.21 20.32
CA PRO A 23 -10.91 -46.27 21.26
C PRO A 23 -9.65 -47.11 21.59
N GLY A 24 -9.31 -47.20 22.89
CA GLY A 24 -8.11 -47.92 23.38
C GLY A 24 -6.90 -47.03 23.65
N GLU A 25 -6.94 -45.74 23.30
CA GLU A 25 -5.92 -44.79 23.70
C GLU A 25 -6.18 -44.26 25.12
N GLY A 26 -5.12 -44.27 25.97
CA GLY A 26 -5.23 -43.85 27.37
C GLY A 26 -5.17 -42.34 27.60
N ASP A 27 -4.74 -41.57 26.59
CA ASP A 27 -4.51 -40.13 26.69
C ASP A 27 -5.00 -39.39 25.43
N GLY A 28 -5.25 -38.08 25.55
CA GLY A 28 -5.72 -37.24 24.48
C GLY A 28 -7.13 -36.70 24.69
N PRO A 29 -7.54 -35.66 23.91
CA PRO A 29 -8.86 -35.05 23.99
C PRO A 29 -9.94 -35.98 23.44
N GLU A 30 -11.14 -35.96 24.04
CA GLU A 30 -12.28 -36.76 23.57
C GLU A 30 -12.88 -36.17 22.27
N GLU A 31 -12.86 -34.83 22.16
CA GLU A 31 -13.34 -34.08 21.00
C GLU A 31 -12.31 -33.05 20.58
N MET A 32 -12.28 -32.75 19.28
CA MET A 32 -11.40 -31.74 18.72
C MET A 32 -12.18 -30.84 17.76
N PHE A 33 -12.10 -29.53 17.96
CA PHE A 33 -12.70 -28.52 17.12
C PHE A 33 -11.62 -27.75 16.38
N VAL A 34 -11.74 -27.67 15.05
CA VAL A 34 -10.81 -26.90 14.22
C VAL A 34 -11.55 -25.71 13.59
N VAL A 35 -11.15 -24.50 13.96
CA VAL A 35 -11.70 -23.27 13.41
C VAL A 35 -10.71 -22.67 12.40
N LEU A 36 -11.09 -22.62 11.13
CA LEU A 36 -10.30 -22.00 10.08
C LEU A 36 -10.71 -20.54 9.93
N LEU A 37 -9.78 -19.62 10.25
CA LEU A 37 -9.98 -18.18 10.13
C LEU A 37 -9.38 -17.68 8.82
N ASP A 38 -10.19 -17.49 7.80
CA ASP A 38 -9.77 -16.96 6.51
C ASP A 38 -9.61 -15.42 6.53
N ASN A 39 -10.65 -14.70 6.94
CA ASN A 39 -10.69 -13.24 6.97
C ASN A 39 -10.21 -12.60 5.64
N GLY A 40 -10.68 -13.13 4.50
CA GLY A 40 -10.37 -12.60 3.16
C GLY A 40 -8.99 -12.97 2.59
N ARG A 41 -8.19 -13.79 3.30
CA ARG A 41 -6.84 -14.16 2.82
C ARG A 41 -6.88 -15.07 1.60
N THR A 42 -7.90 -15.89 1.44
CA THR A 42 -8.11 -16.71 0.24
C THR A 42 -8.36 -15.85 -1.00
N ASN A 43 -9.00 -14.70 -0.86
CA ASN A 43 -9.18 -13.74 -1.95
C ASN A 43 -7.82 -13.16 -2.40
N ILE A 44 -6.96 -12.77 -1.45
CA ILE A 44 -5.59 -12.32 -1.77
C ILE A 44 -4.79 -13.43 -2.44
N LEU A 45 -4.92 -14.67 -1.96
CA LEU A 45 -4.24 -15.84 -2.54
C LEU A 45 -4.70 -16.11 -3.97
N ALA A 46 -5.97 -15.94 -4.27
CA ALA A 46 -6.55 -16.12 -5.60
C ALA A 46 -6.06 -15.03 -6.57
N ASN A 47 -5.81 -13.81 -6.10
CA ASN A 47 -5.34 -12.70 -6.93
C ASN A 47 -3.83 -12.81 -7.22
N ALA A 48 -3.49 -13.15 -8.47
CA ALA A 48 -2.09 -13.36 -8.90
C ALA A 48 -1.21 -12.11 -8.72
N ALA A 49 -1.79 -10.92 -8.84
CA ALA A 49 -1.06 -9.66 -8.75
C ALA A 49 -0.57 -9.36 -7.32
N VAL A 50 -1.34 -9.75 -6.30
CA VAL A 50 -1.05 -9.37 -4.90
C VAL A 50 -0.74 -10.53 -3.96
N ARG A 51 -0.89 -11.79 -4.42
CA ARG A 51 -0.67 -13.00 -3.59
C ARG A 51 0.72 -13.07 -2.95
N GLU A 52 1.73 -12.49 -3.59
CA GLU A 52 3.10 -12.43 -3.07
C GLU A 52 3.15 -11.77 -1.68
N SER A 53 2.22 -10.85 -1.38
CA SER A 53 2.12 -10.21 -0.07
C SER A 53 1.92 -11.20 1.09
N LEU A 54 1.34 -12.37 0.81
CA LEU A 54 1.11 -13.43 1.80
C LEU A 54 2.40 -14.16 2.22
N TYR A 55 3.51 -14.00 1.52
CA TYR A 55 4.82 -14.53 1.94
C TYR A 55 5.39 -13.78 3.15
N CYS A 56 4.73 -12.72 3.61
CA CYS A 56 5.19 -11.90 4.71
C CYS A 56 5.32 -12.67 6.02
N ILE A 57 6.54 -12.71 6.56
CA ILE A 57 6.90 -13.37 7.82
C ILE A 57 6.76 -12.45 9.05
N ARG A 58 6.23 -11.25 8.87
CA ARG A 58 5.99 -10.25 9.95
C ARG A 58 7.25 -9.77 10.67
N CYS A 59 8.41 -9.77 10.02
CA CYS A 59 9.69 -9.38 10.63
C CYS A 59 9.80 -7.87 10.94
N GLY A 60 8.95 -7.01 10.35
CA GLY A 60 8.94 -5.56 10.59
C GLY A 60 10.05 -4.76 9.89
N ALA A 61 10.93 -5.39 9.10
CA ALA A 61 12.03 -4.68 8.43
C ALA A 61 11.54 -3.54 7.52
N CYS A 62 10.46 -3.75 6.78
CA CYS A 62 9.87 -2.73 5.92
C CYS A 62 9.31 -1.52 6.70
N LEU A 63 8.84 -1.72 7.94
CA LEU A 63 8.38 -0.64 8.82
C LEU A 63 9.57 0.24 9.24
N ASN A 64 10.66 -0.41 9.67
CA ASN A 64 11.87 0.29 10.10
C ASN A 64 12.54 1.08 8.96
N ALA A 65 12.42 0.61 7.73
CA ALA A 65 13.01 1.28 6.57
C ALA A 65 12.13 2.40 5.99
N CYS A 66 10.81 2.39 6.30
CA CYS A 66 9.85 3.29 5.67
C CYS A 66 9.94 4.72 6.22
N PRO A 67 10.20 5.73 5.37
CA PRO A 67 10.24 7.12 5.82
C PRO A 67 8.85 7.61 6.29
N VAL A 68 7.77 7.14 5.67
CA VAL A 68 6.41 7.50 6.08
C VAL A 68 6.12 6.93 7.46
N TYR A 69 6.34 5.64 7.67
CA TYR A 69 6.10 5.00 8.98
C TYR A 69 6.92 5.64 10.11
N LYS A 70 8.18 5.99 9.84
CA LYS A 70 9.03 6.67 10.84
C LYS A 70 8.50 8.03 11.27
N ASN A 71 7.79 8.73 10.39
CA ASN A 71 7.26 10.06 10.67
C ASN A 71 5.88 10.03 11.35
N ILE A 72 4.98 9.14 10.94
CA ILE A 72 3.58 9.14 11.41
C ILE A 72 3.28 8.05 12.44
N GLY A 73 4.14 7.03 12.53
CA GLY A 73 3.94 5.88 13.43
C GLY A 73 2.81 4.94 13.00
N GLY A 74 2.66 3.83 13.77
CA GLY A 74 1.70 2.78 13.42
C GLY A 74 0.23 3.17 13.62
N HIS A 75 -0.07 3.99 14.63
CA HIS A 75 -1.45 4.40 14.95
C HIS A 75 -2.13 5.18 13.81
N ALA A 76 -1.36 5.99 13.07
CA ALA A 76 -1.89 6.76 11.95
C ALA A 76 -2.43 5.92 10.79
N TYR A 77 -2.13 4.61 10.76
CA TYR A 77 -2.69 3.69 9.77
C TYR A 77 -4.10 3.21 10.10
N GLU A 78 -4.56 3.38 11.35
CA GLU A 78 -5.88 2.95 11.85
C GLU A 78 -6.23 1.49 11.52
N ALA A 79 -5.24 0.69 11.22
CA ALA A 79 -5.36 -0.69 10.78
C ALA A 79 -4.51 -1.63 11.64
N THR A 80 -4.91 -2.90 11.72
CA THR A 80 -4.16 -3.96 12.43
C THR A 80 -2.74 -4.11 11.88
N TYR A 81 -2.60 -3.96 10.56
CA TYR A 81 -1.32 -4.03 9.88
C TYR A 81 -0.90 -2.65 9.42
N SER A 82 0.22 -2.16 9.91
CA SER A 82 0.79 -0.86 9.58
C SER A 82 2.01 -0.96 8.66
N GLY A 83 2.49 0.19 8.20
CA GLY A 83 3.66 0.27 7.32
C GLY A 83 3.41 -0.27 5.91
N PRO A 84 4.47 -0.46 5.11
CA PRO A 84 4.34 -0.83 3.69
C PRO A 84 3.55 -2.11 3.45
N ILE A 85 3.80 -3.18 4.21
CA ILE A 85 3.03 -4.43 4.07
C ILE A 85 1.56 -4.23 4.47
N GLY A 86 1.29 -3.44 5.51
CA GLY A 86 -0.07 -3.11 5.93
C GLY A 86 -0.81 -2.31 4.84
N SER A 87 -0.14 -1.36 4.21
CA SER A 87 -0.69 -0.57 3.10
C SER A 87 -1.00 -1.42 1.87
N VAL A 88 -0.30 -2.54 1.66
CA VAL A 88 -0.60 -3.49 0.59
C VAL A 88 -1.81 -4.35 0.93
N ILE A 89 -1.82 -5.00 2.11
CA ILE A 89 -2.81 -6.06 2.39
C ILE A 89 -4.13 -5.54 2.97
N THR A 90 -4.13 -4.40 3.68
CA THR A 90 -5.33 -3.90 4.37
C THR A 90 -6.49 -3.59 3.41
N PRO A 91 -6.28 -2.94 2.24
CA PRO A 91 -7.33 -2.72 1.26
C PRO A 91 -8.03 -4.02 0.80
N HIS A 92 -7.28 -5.10 0.64
CA HIS A 92 -7.83 -6.40 0.23
C HIS A 92 -8.48 -7.19 1.36
N LEU A 93 -8.12 -6.93 2.62
CA LEU A 93 -8.74 -7.57 3.78
C LEU A 93 -10.01 -6.87 4.26
N LYS A 94 -10.15 -5.60 3.94
CA LYS A 94 -11.29 -4.76 4.35
C LYS A 94 -12.10 -4.37 3.11
N ALA A 95 -11.86 -3.18 2.56
CA ALA A 95 -12.51 -2.70 1.35
C ALA A 95 -11.57 -1.76 0.61
N MET A 96 -11.42 -1.93 -0.72
CA MET A 96 -10.48 -1.14 -1.52
C MET A 96 -10.87 0.34 -1.53
N ASP A 97 -12.14 0.66 -1.71
CA ASP A 97 -12.68 2.03 -1.76
C ASP A 97 -12.40 2.84 -0.50
N GLU A 98 -12.52 2.25 0.68
CA GLU A 98 -12.27 2.91 1.96
C GLU A 98 -10.76 2.98 2.31
N TRP A 99 -9.99 1.93 1.99
CA TRP A 99 -8.62 1.75 2.48
C TRP A 99 -7.52 2.00 1.45
N LYS A 100 -7.86 2.33 0.20
CA LYS A 100 -6.90 2.69 -0.87
C LYS A 100 -5.94 3.81 -0.47
N HIS A 101 -6.38 4.74 0.41
CA HIS A 101 -5.57 5.85 0.87
C HIS A 101 -4.23 5.43 1.48
N LEU A 102 -4.16 4.24 2.10
CA LEU A 102 -2.92 3.69 2.65
C LEU A 102 -1.87 3.44 1.55
N SER A 103 -2.29 2.95 0.39
CA SER A 103 -1.39 2.74 -0.74
C SER A 103 -0.93 4.05 -1.38
N TYR A 104 -1.80 5.08 -1.38
CA TYR A 104 -1.45 6.42 -1.87
C TYR A 104 -0.54 7.21 -0.91
N ALA A 105 -0.54 6.90 0.38
CA ALA A 105 0.32 7.55 1.38
C ALA A 105 1.80 7.16 1.26
N SER A 106 2.16 6.23 0.37
CA SER A 106 3.55 5.82 0.15
C SER A 106 4.31 6.77 -0.78
N SER A 107 5.58 7.04 -0.44
CA SER A 107 6.52 7.77 -1.32
C SER A 107 7.07 6.92 -2.47
N LEU A 108 6.80 5.61 -2.52
CA LEU A 108 7.30 4.66 -3.51
C LEU A 108 8.84 4.65 -3.65
N CYS A 109 9.57 4.94 -2.59
CA CYS A 109 11.04 5.00 -2.62
C CYS A 109 11.72 3.62 -2.82
N GLY A 110 10.98 2.51 -2.76
CA GLY A 110 11.49 1.14 -2.96
C GLY A 110 12.21 0.53 -1.77
N ASN A 111 12.56 1.29 -0.74
CA ASN A 111 13.39 0.81 0.36
C ASN A 111 12.77 -0.38 1.13
N CYS A 112 11.45 -0.45 1.22
CA CYS A 112 10.74 -1.57 1.83
C CYS A 112 10.93 -2.89 1.07
N THR A 113 11.07 -2.84 -0.25
CA THR A 113 11.38 -4.00 -1.10
C THR A 113 12.82 -4.47 -0.88
N GLU A 114 13.77 -3.53 -0.86
CA GLU A 114 15.19 -3.84 -0.68
C GLU A 114 15.47 -4.56 0.65
N VAL A 115 14.86 -4.10 1.74
CA VAL A 115 15.07 -4.68 3.08
C VAL A 115 14.21 -5.91 3.35
N CYS A 116 13.33 -6.30 2.45
CA CYS A 116 12.45 -7.43 2.68
C CYS A 116 13.23 -8.75 2.74
N ALA A 117 13.16 -9.43 3.89
CA ALA A 117 13.88 -10.67 4.14
C ALA A 117 13.41 -11.82 3.22
N VAL A 118 12.16 -11.80 2.79
CA VAL A 118 11.56 -12.79 1.88
C VAL A 118 11.36 -12.25 0.45
N LYS A 119 11.94 -11.08 0.16
CA LYS A 119 11.99 -10.48 -1.17
C LYS A 119 10.64 -10.19 -1.82
N ILE A 120 9.65 -9.78 -1.03
CA ILE A 120 8.37 -9.29 -1.54
C ILE A 120 8.60 -7.93 -2.21
N ASN A 121 8.08 -7.76 -3.43
CA ASN A 121 8.20 -6.52 -4.20
C ASN A 121 7.15 -5.46 -3.76
N LEU A 122 7.26 -4.99 -2.52
CA LEU A 122 6.24 -4.16 -1.85
C LEU A 122 5.88 -2.89 -2.59
N HIS A 123 6.84 -2.22 -3.25
CA HIS A 123 6.54 -0.97 -3.94
C HIS A 123 5.74 -1.18 -5.23
N GLU A 124 5.94 -2.30 -5.92
CA GLU A 124 5.13 -2.68 -7.07
C GLU A 124 3.71 -3.09 -6.64
N LEU A 125 3.58 -3.83 -5.53
CA LEU A 125 2.27 -4.18 -4.97
C LEU A 125 1.46 -2.93 -4.57
N LEU A 126 2.12 -1.88 -4.08
CA LEU A 126 1.46 -0.59 -3.81
C LEU A 126 0.98 0.10 -5.09
N LEU A 127 1.74 -0.03 -6.20
CA LEU A 127 1.31 0.47 -7.51
C LEU A 127 0.13 -0.34 -8.06
N GLU A 128 0.16 -1.66 -7.89
CA GLU A 128 -0.96 -2.52 -8.32
C GLU A 128 -2.25 -2.17 -7.55
N ASN A 129 -2.18 -1.94 -6.24
CA ASN A 129 -3.32 -1.46 -5.47
C ASN A 129 -3.88 -0.13 -5.98
N ARG A 130 -3.00 0.81 -6.36
CA ARG A 130 -3.43 2.10 -6.93
C ARG A 130 -4.12 1.91 -8.29
N LYS A 131 -3.61 1.00 -9.10
CA LYS A 131 -4.19 0.64 -10.40
C LYS A 131 -5.57 0.00 -10.21
N GLU A 132 -5.69 -1.01 -9.34
CA GLU A 132 -6.94 -1.70 -9.02
C GLU A 132 -8.01 -0.71 -8.54
N ALA A 133 -7.66 0.20 -7.61
CA ALA A 133 -8.58 1.24 -7.14
C ALA A 133 -9.09 2.16 -8.26
N VAL A 134 -8.28 2.44 -9.27
CA VAL A 134 -8.70 3.23 -10.45
C VAL A 134 -9.59 2.41 -11.39
N GLU A 135 -9.25 1.14 -11.61
CA GLU A 135 -10.00 0.22 -12.48
C GLU A 135 -11.39 -0.10 -11.91
N GLU A 136 -11.52 -0.27 -10.59
CA GLU A 136 -12.79 -0.45 -9.89
C GLU A 136 -13.67 0.82 -9.88
N GLY A 137 -13.12 1.93 -10.31
CA GLY A 137 -13.87 3.17 -10.49
C GLY A 137 -13.92 4.08 -9.27
N ASP A 138 -13.15 3.78 -8.25
CA ASP A 138 -13.08 4.50 -6.97
C ASP A 138 -12.52 5.93 -7.06
N ALA A 139 -11.98 6.31 -8.22
CA ALA A 139 -11.58 7.69 -8.48
C ALA A 139 -12.81 8.55 -8.80
N GLY A 140 -12.93 9.72 -8.14
CA GLY A 140 -14.00 10.68 -8.39
C GLY A 140 -14.03 11.16 -9.85
N TRP A 141 -15.19 11.52 -10.35
CA TRP A 141 -15.35 12.00 -11.73
C TRP A 141 -14.47 13.24 -12.05
N SER A 142 -14.34 14.14 -11.08
CA SER A 142 -13.49 15.34 -11.20
C SER A 142 -12.01 14.98 -11.31
N GLU A 143 -11.56 13.97 -10.56
CA GLU A 143 -10.19 13.45 -10.62
C GLU A 143 -9.91 12.81 -11.99
N LYS A 144 -10.84 11.98 -12.49
CA LYS A 144 -10.73 11.36 -13.83
C LYS A 144 -10.60 12.41 -14.92
N ILE A 145 -11.38 13.49 -14.85
CA ILE A 145 -11.28 14.60 -15.81
C ILE A 145 -9.94 15.32 -15.66
N ALA A 146 -9.51 15.63 -14.44
CA ALA A 146 -8.24 16.31 -14.19
C ALA A 146 -7.06 15.51 -14.76
N TRP A 147 -7.00 14.20 -14.53
CA TRP A 147 -5.99 13.34 -15.10
C TRP A 147 -6.04 13.25 -16.62
N LYS A 148 -7.24 13.20 -17.20
CA LYS A 148 -7.41 13.20 -18.67
C LYS A 148 -6.91 14.50 -19.30
N VAL A 149 -7.26 15.63 -18.71
CA VAL A 149 -6.79 16.96 -19.16
C VAL A 149 -5.27 17.06 -19.01
N TRP A 150 -4.73 16.65 -17.85
CA TRP A 150 -3.28 16.65 -17.61
C TRP A 150 -2.54 15.77 -18.62
N LYS A 151 -3.01 14.54 -18.85
CA LYS A 151 -2.44 13.64 -19.86
C LYS A 151 -2.44 14.28 -21.23
N GLN A 152 -3.57 14.85 -21.67
CA GLN A 152 -3.70 15.46 -22.98
C GLN A 152 -2.79 16.68 -23.13
N SER A 153 -2.70 17.53 -22.09
CA SER A 153 -1.81 18.68 -22.10
C SER A 153 -0.33 18.28 -22.13
N SER A 154 0.04 17.20 -21.44
CA SER A 154 1.41 16.70 -21.40
C SER A 154 1.87 16.05 -22.71
N LEU A 155 0.95 15.49 -23.51
CA LEU A 155 1.23 14.92 -24.83
C LEU A 155 1.44 15.96 -25.93
N HIS A 156 0.95 17.20 -25.71
CA HIS A 156 1.05 18.28 -26.70
C HIS A 156 1.82 19.48 -26.15
N ARG A 157 3.02 19.69 -26.66
CA ARG A 157 3.93 20.77 -26.22
C ARG A 157 3.28 22.16 -26.28
N SER A 158 2.46 22.42 -27.30
CA SER A 158 1.70 23.67 -27.43
C SER A 158 0.74 23.89 -26.27
N MET A 159 0.10 22.83 -25.77
CA MET A 159 -0.80 22.90 -24.62
C MET A 159 -0.05 23.11 -23.31
N MET A 160 1.11 22.49 -23.13
CA MET A 160 1.96 22.71 -21.94
C MET A 160 2.44 24.16 -21.83
N ASN A 161 2.75 24.78 -22.95
CA ASN A 161 3.20 26.18 -23.00
C ASN A 161 2.04 27.19 -22.95
N MET A 162 0.80 26.72 -23.06
CA MET A 162 -0.39 27.57 -23.04
C MET A 162 -0.61 28.22 -21.67
N GLY A 163 -1.04 29.44 -21.66
CA GLY A 163 -1.41 30.20 -20.47
C GLY A 163 -0.33 31.13 -19.94
N ASN A 164 -0.76 32.35 -19.58
CA ASN A 164 0.10 33.37 -18.99
C ASN A 164 0.43 33.01 -17.53
N ARG A 165 1.64 33.36 -17.06
CA ARG A 165 2.10 33.23 -15.68
C ARG A 165 1.06 33.70 -14.66
N LYS A 166 0.43 34.88 -14.90
CA LYS A 166 -0.59 35.43 -13.99
C LYS A 166 -1.81 34.54 -13.85
N ILE A 167 -2.27 33.94 -14.95
CA ILE A 167 -3.41 33.01 -14.94
C ILE A 167 -3.04 31.72 -14.22
N LYS A 168 -1.87 31.16 -14.48
CA LYS A 168 -1.37 29.94 -13.81
C LYS A 168 -1.25 30.15 -12.29
N ASN A 169 -0.66 31.27 -11.87
CA ASN A 169 -0.54 31.63 -10.46
C ASN A 169 -1.91 31.81 -9.80
N LEU A 170 -2.86 32.47 -10.48
CA LEU A 170 -4.21 32.65 -9.98
C LEU A 170 -4.94 31.31 -9.80
N LEU A 171 -4.87 30.44 -10.80
CA LEU A 171 -5.51 29.12 -10.77
C LEU A 171 -4.96 28.25 -9.63
N VAL A 172 -3.64 28.12 -9.52
CA VAL A 172 -3.02 27.26 -8.54
C VAL A 172 -3.16 27.81 -7.11
N ASN A 173 -2.90 29.10 -6.92
CA ASN A 173 -2.86 29.66 -5.55
C ASN A 173 -4.23 30.04 -5.00
N LYS A 174 -5.21 30.37 -5.87
CA LYS A 174 -6.55 30.79 -5.41
C LYS A 174 -7.66 29.77 -5.64
N ILE A 175 -7.62 29.00 -6.74
CA ILE A 175 -8.66 28.03 -7.08
C ILE A 175 -8.34 26.67 -6.46
N PHE A 176 -7.10 26.20 -6.59
CA PHE A 176 -6.65 24.92 -6.02
C PHE A 176 -6.02 25.09 -4.62
N LYS A 177 -6.73 25.76 -3.73
CA LYS A 177 -6.28 26.06 -2.35
C LYS A 177 -5.77 24.85 -1.56
N GLY A 178 -6.24 23.65 -1.85
CA GLY A 178 -5.77 22.43 -1.20
C GLY A 178 -4.27 22.19 -1.32
N TRP A 179 -3.64 22.68 -2.39
CA TRP A 179 -2.19 22.56 -2.56
C TRP A 179 -1.41 23.61 -1.73
N THR A 180 -1.91 24.84 -1.65
CA THR A 180 -1.22 25.96 -1.01
C THR A 180 -1.58 26.18 0.45
N LEU A 181 -2.59 25.45 0.99
CA LEU A 181 -3.08 25.64 2.35
C LEU A 181 -1.99 25.52 3.43
N HIS A 182 -1.01 24.65 3.22
CA HIS A 182 0.11 24.39 4.15
C HIS A 182 1.48 24.60 3.49
N ARG A 183 1.54 25.32 2.35
CA ARG A 183 2.76 25.57 1.57
C ARG A 183 2.77 27.02 1.10
N GLY A 184 3.94 27.52 0.77
CA GLY A 184 4.06 28.83 0.11
C GLY A 184 3.40 28.85 -1.28
N ASP A 185 2.98 30.02 -1.72
CA ASP A 185 2.42 30.21 -3.05
C ASP A 185 3.41 29.78 -4.13
N LEU A 186 2.87 29.13 -5.17
CA LEU A 186 3.65 28.79 -6.35
C LEU A 186 3.79 30.01 -7.26
N ASP A 187 5.01 30.29 -7.70
CA ASP A 187 5.30 31.32 -8.68
C ASP A 187 5.88 30.70 -9.95
N PHE A 188 5.07 30.68 -11.00
CA PHE A 188 5.49 30.13 -12.29
C PHE A 188 6.52 31.04 -12.96
N ALA A 189 7.50 30.46 -13.62
CA ALA A 189 8.50 31.18 -14.38
C ALA A 189 7.88 32.08 -15.44
N PRO A 190 8.47 33.27 -15.72
CA PRO A 190 7.95 34.21 -16.72
C PRO A 190 8.07 33.69 -18.15
N LYS A 191 9.06 32.80 -18.39
CA LYS A 191 9.31 32.16 -19.69
C LYS A 191 9.16 30.65 -19.55
N THR A 192 8.76 29.99 -20.61
CA THR A 192 8.74 28.54 -20.67
C THR A 192 10.17 28.01 -20.80
N PHE A 193 10.39 26.73 -20.41
CA PHE A 193 11.70 26.08 -20.55
C PHE A 193 12.27 26.16 -21.98
N ASN A 194 11.39 26.26 -23.00
CA ASN A 194 11.79 26.30 -24.40
C ASN A 194 12.12 27.72 -24.92
N GLU A 195 11.83 28.72 -24.10
CA GLU A 195 12.13 30.14 -24.41
C GLU A 195 13.37 30.63 -23.65
N MET A 196 13.94 29.76 -22.80
CA MET A 196 15.22 29.98 -22.13
C MET A 196 16.39 29.41 -22.94
#